data_1e2607e564ea06675325e69057ede451
#
_entry.id   1e2607e564ea06675325e69057ede451
#
_cell.length_a   1.000
_cell.length_b   1.000
_cell.length_c   1.000
_cell.angle_alpha   90.00
_cell.angle_beta   90.00
_cell.angle_gamma   90.00
#
_symmetry.space_group_name_H-M   'P 1'
#
loop_
_entity.id
_entity.type
_entity.pdbx_description
1 polymer ?
#
loop_
_entity_poly.entity_id
_entity_poly.type
_entity_poly.pdbx_seq_one_letter_code
_entity_poly.pdbx_strand_id
1 'polypeptide(L)'
;MDLENKFVAIKMHFGELGNIAYLRPNYAKAVADLVKEAGGKPFLTDCNTLYPGSRKNALEHLDCAQENGFNEITTGCHVIIGDGLRGTDDCIVPVEGGVYCKEAYIGRAVMDADVFISLTHFKGHESTGFGGALKNIGMGCGSRAGKMHQHSQGKPVVNADLCRCCKHCAKECGSDAIFFDTGKAVIHEDICKGCGRCIGACSFDAIHNPNDNANEILGCKIAEYTKAVVDGRPHFHISLIL
;
A
#
# COMPACT_ATOMS: atom_id res chain seq x y z
N MET A 1 -24.65 -4.00 -10.01
CA MET A 1 -23.62 -2.96 -10.15
C MET A 1 -23.41 -2.76 -11.64
N ASP A 2 -23.58 -1.54 -12.12
CA ASP A 2 -23.31 -1.20 -13.51
C ASP A 2 -21.82 -0.99 -13.71
N LEU A 3 -21.18 -1.75 -14.61
CA LEU A 3 -19.74 -1.69 -14.89
C LEU A 3 -19.43 -1.15 -16.30
N GLU A 4 -20.44 -0.90 -17.10
CA GLU A 4 -20.27 -0.52 -18.51
C GLU A 4 -19.36 0.72 -18.65
N ASN A 5 -18.27 0.58 -19.39
CA ASN A 5 -17.23 1.60 -19.62
C ASN A 5 -16.50 2.15 -18.39
N LYS A 6 -16.66 1.56 -17.19
CA LYS A 6 -16.05 2.03 -15.95
C LYS A 6 -14.69 1.42 -15.72
N PHE A 7 -13.78 2.20 -15.12
CA PHE A 7 -12.53 1.69 -14.57
C PHE A 7 -12.80 0.95 -13.26
N VAL A 8 -12.35 -0.32 -13.18
CA VAL A 8 -12.59 -1.20 -12.04
C VAL A 8 -11.25 -1.60 -11.42
N ALA A 9 -10.95 -1.06 -10.26
CA ALA A 9 -9.77 -1.44 -9.50
C ALA A 9 -10.01 -2.77 -8.79
N ILE A 10 -9.24 -3.79 -9.14
CA ILE A 10 -9.20 -5.07 -8.42
C ILE A 10 -8.01 -5.04 -7.49
N LYS A 11 -8.26 -4.73 -6.21
CA LYS A 11 -7.23 -4.64 -5.19
C LYS A 11 -6.89 -6.02 -4.65
N MET A 12 -5.63 -6.38 -4.77
CA MET A 12 -5.12 -7.61 -4.18
C MET A 12 -3.66 -7.45 -3.75
N HIS A 13 -3.13 -8.46 -3.09
CA HIS A 13 -1.72 -8.56 -2.74
C HIS A 13 -1.02 -9.50 -3.72
N PHE A 14 0.03 -9.03 -4.39
CA PHE A 14 0.73 -9.80 -5.43
C PHE A 14 1.72 -10.86 -4.90
N GLY A 15 1.76 -11.08 -3.60
CA GLY A 15 2.76 -11.93 -2.96
C GLY A 15 4.05 -11.17 -2.65
N GLU A 16 5.03 -11.90 -2.17
CA GLU A 16 6.42 -11.45 -1.97
C GLU A 16 7.32 -12.53 -2.55
N LEU A 17 8.47 -12.18 -3.11
CA LEU A 17 9.37 -13.16 -3.72
C LEU A 17 9.78 -14.23 -2.72
N GLY A 18 9.74 -15.49 -3.15
CA GLY A 18 10.00 -16.65 -2.31
C GLY A 18 8.86 -17.11 -1.40
N ASN A 19 7.79 -16.33 -1.25
CA ASN A 19 6.59 -16.74 -0.51
C ASN A 19 5.54 -17.29 -1.48
N ILE A 20 5.10 -18.52 -1.27
CA ILE A 20 4.12 -19.19 -2.12
C ILE A 20 2.67 -19.12 -1.57
N ALA A 21 2.48 -18.55 -0.38
CA ALA A 21 1.18 -18.46 0.29
C ALA A 21 0.45 -17.15 -0.09
N TYR A 22 0.13 -16.98 -1.38
CA TYR A 22 -0.67 -15.88 -1.90
C TYR A 22 -1.74 -16.38 -2.88
N LEU A 23 -2.77 -15.58 -3.15
CA LEU A 23 -3.79 -15.91 -4.15
C LEU A 23 -3.17 -16.03 -5.54
N ARG A 24 -3.47 -17.11 -6.23
CA ARG A 24 -2.91 -17.37 -7.56
C ARG A 24 -3.54 -16.48 -8.63
N PRO A 25 -2.83 -16.20 -9.75
CA PRO A 25 -3.32 -15.35 -10.83
C PRO A 25 -4.66 -15.77 -11.44
N ASN A 26 -5.00 -17.07 -11.42
CA ASN A 26 -6.26 -17.57 -11.93
C ASN A 26 -7.49 -17.02 -11.19
N TYR A 27 -7.38 -16.70 -9.90
CA TYR A 27 -8.47 -16.03 -9.16
C TYR A 27 -8.64 -14.59 -9.63
N ALA A 28 -7.54 -13.88 -9.86
CA ALA A 28 -7.57 -12.51 -10.43
C ALA A 28 -8.17 -12.52 -11.84
N LYS A 29 -7.77 -13.51 -12.65
CA LYS A 29 -8.32 -13.70 -14.00
C LYS A 29 -9.83 -13.89 -13.98
N ALA A 30 -10.34 -14.77 -13.13
CA ALA A 30 -11.79 -15.03 -13.04
C ALA A 30 -12.57 -13.75 -12.72
N VAL A 31 -12.07 -12.90 -11.80
CA VAL A 31 -12.71 -11.61 -11.48
C VAL A 31 -12.58 -10.64 -12.65
N ALA A 32 -11.41 -10.55 -13.27
CA ALA A 32 -11.18 -9.66 -14.41
C ALA A 32 -12.06 -10.02 -15.61
N ASP A 33 -12.23 -11.31 -15.91
CA ASP A 33 -13.08 -11.79 -17.00
C ASP A 33 -14.55 -11.38 -16.75
N LEU A 34 -15.07 -11.60 -15.54
CA LEU A 34 -16.44 -11.18 -15.17
C LEU A 34 -16.65 -9.66 -15.29
N VAL A 35 -15.65 -8.87 -14.90
CA VAL A 35 -15.70 -7.41 -15.05
C VAL A 35 -15.77 -7.02 -16.54
N LYS A 36 -14.96 -7.66 -17.39
CA LYS A 36 -14.97 -7.42 -18.85
C LYS A 36 -16.27 -7.85 -19.51
N GLU A 37 -16.81 -9.01 -19.14
CA GLU A 37 -18.10 -9.51 -19.61
C GLU A 37 -19.23 -8.53 -19.26
N ALA A 38 -19.12 -7.81 -18.15
CA ALA A 38 -20.03 -6.74 -17.73
C ALA A 38 -19.70 -5.36 -18.34
N GLY A 39 -18.80 -5.29 -19.35
CA GLY A 39 -18.42 -4.05 -20.04
C GLY A 39 -17.43 -3.16 -19.30
N GLY A 40 -16.88 -3.60 -18.17
CA GLY A 40 -15.91 -2.85 -17.36
C GLY A 40 -14.47 -2.95 -17.87
N LYS A 41 -13.63 -2.04 -17.39
CA LYS A 41 -12.20 -1.94 -17.70
C LYS A 41 -11.38 -2.28 -16.43
N PRO A 42 -11.10 -3.58 -16.15
CA PRO A 42 -10.41 -3.98 -14.96
C PRO A 42 -8.90 -3.70 -15.02
N PHE A 43 -8.32 -3.39 -13.86
CA PHE A 43 -6.89 -3.44 -13.62
C PHE A 43 -6.61 -3.99 -12.22
N LEU A 44 -5.49 -4.70 -12.06
CA LEU A 44 -5.02 -5.15 -10.76
C LEU A 44 -4.21 -4.04 -10.10
N THR A 45 -4.36 -3.87 -8.79
CA THR A 45 -3.63 -2.83 -8.07
C THR A 45 -3.25 -3.23 -6.64
N ASP A 46 -2.13 -2.68 -6.19
CA ASP A 46 -1.65 -2.61 -4.81
C ASP A 46 -0.82 -1.32 -4.67
N CYS A 47 -0.51 -0.90 -3.45
CA CYS A 47 0.42 0.20 -3.19
C CYS A 47 1.73 -0.31 -2.59
N ASN A 48 2.80 0.47 -2.79
CA ASN A 48 4.15 0.14 -2.34
C ASN A 48 4.23 -0.09 -0.81
N THR A 49 5.17 -0.93 -0.40
CA THR A 49 5.35 -1.32 1.01
C THR A 49 6.28 -0.37 1.76
N LEU A 50 6.21 -0.42 3.11
CA LEU A 50 7.15 0.25 4.01
C LEU A 50 8.25 -0.67 4.53
N TYR A 51 8.03 -1.99 4.51
CA TYR A 51 9.02 -2.95 5.00
C TYR A 51 10.01 -3.34 3.90
N PRO A 52 11.20 -3.84 4.27
CA PRO A 52 12.14 -4.42 3.33
C PRO A 52 11.50 -5.56 2.53
N GLY A 53 11.76 -5.59 1.22
CA GLY A 53 11.19 -6.60 0.32
C GLY A 53 11.16 -6.12 -1.12
N SER A 54 10.50 -6.87 -1.97
CA SER A 54 10.49 -6.67 -3.43
C SER A 54 9.43 -5.68 -3.91
N ARG A 55 8.79 -4.91 -3.03
CA ARG A 55 7.66 -4.03 -3.38
C ARG A 55 7.81 -2.61 -2.83
N LYS A 56 9.05 -2.11 -2.70
CA LYS A 56 9.33 -0.77 -2.15
C LYS A 56 9.12 0.39 -3.13
N ASN A 57 9.16 0.13 -4.41
CA ASN A 57 8.88 1.09 -5.49
C ASN A 57 8.15 0.39 -6.62
N ALA A 58 7.55 1.15 -7.55
CA ALA A 58 6.70 0.56 -8.57
C ALA A 58 7.43 -0.41 -9.50
N LEU A 59 8.70 -0.20 -9.81
CA LEU A 59 9.43 -1.10 -10.71
C LEU A 59 9.65 -2.46 -10.04
N GLU A 60 10.24 -2.48 -8.85
CA GLU A 60 10.42 -3.71 -8.07
C GLU A 60 9.07 -4.39 -7.77
N HIS A 61 8.03 -3.61 -7.50
CA HIS A 61 6.69 -4.12 -7.23
C HIS A 61 6.06 -4.78 -8.47
N LEU A 62 6.25 -4.20 -9.66
CA LEU A 62 5.81 -4.79 -10.93
C LEU A 62 6.61 -6.04 -11.26
N ASP A 63 7.93 -6.04 -11.06
CA ASP A 63 8.78 -7.22 -11.23
C ASP A 63 8.32 -8.35 -10.31
N CYS A 64 8.09 -8.06 -9.03
CA CYS A 64 7.56 -9.04 -8.07
C CYS A 64 6.19 -9.58 -8.49
N ALA A 65 5.27 -8.72 -8.95
CA ALA A 65 3.97 -9.14 -9.46
C ALA A 65 4.12 -10.07 -10.67
N GLN A 66 4.99 -9.72 -11.62
CA GLN A 66 5.25 -10.50 -12.82
C GLN A 66 5.87 -11.86 -12.51
N GLU A 67 6.88 -11.92 -11.63
CA GLU A 67 7.50 -13.18 -11.20
C GLU A 67 6.52 -14.10 -10.45
N ASN A 68 5.56 -13.51 -9.71
CA ASN A 68 4.46 -14.25 -9.08
C ASN A 68 3.30 -14.57 -10.04
N GLY A 69 3.45 -14.24 -11.33
CA GLY A 69 2.54 -14.60 -12.40
C GLY A 69 1.41 -13.60 -12.66
N PHE A 70 1.45 -12.39 -12.08
CA PHE A 70 0.43 -11.36 -12.33
C PHE A 70 0.87 -10.44 -13.48
N ASN A 71 0.37 -10.72 -14.67
CA ASN A 71 0.60 -9.94 -15.89
C ASN A 71 -0.60 -10.09 -16.83
N GLU A 72 -0.59 -9.38 -17.96
CA GLU A 72 -1.71 -9.36 -18.92
C GLU A 72 -2.00 -10.72 -19.54
N ILE A 73 -0.99 -11.57 -19.69
CA ILE A 73 -1.14 -12.90 -20.30
C ILE A 73 -1.89 -13.84 -19.36
N THR A 74 -1.55 -13.80 -18.07
CA THR A 74 -2.09 -14.73 -17.07
C THR A 74 -3.40 -14.27 -16.46
N THR A 75 -3.57 -12.96 -16.27
CA THR A 75 -4.74 -12.37 -15.61
C THR A 75 -5.71 -11.69 -16.55
N GLY A 76 -5.27 -11.41 -17.79
CA GLY A 76 -6.07 -10.73 -18.78
C GLY A 76 -6.23 -9.21 -18.55
N CYS A 77 -5.56 -8.61 -17.57
CA CYS A 77 -5.61 -7.17 -17.33
C CYS A 77 -4.27 -6.63 -16.82
N HIS A 78 -4.08 -5.32 -16.94
CA HIS A 78 -2.85 -4.64 -16.53
C HIS A 78 -2.70 -4.57 -15.01
N VAL A 79 -1.45 -4.47 -14.55
CA VAL A 79 -1.12 -4.15 -13.16
C VAL A 79 -0.72 -2.67 -13.09
N ILE A 80 -1.35 -1.92 -12.19
CA ILE A 80 -1.04 -0.52 -11.92
C ILE A 80 -0.73 -0.37 -10.43
N ILE A 81 0.46 0.14 -10.11
CA ILE A 81 0.83 0.42 -8.72
C ILE A 81 0.15 1.73 -8.30
N GLY A 82 -0.74 1.61 -7.30
CA GLY A 82 -1.73 2.60 -6.97
C GLY A 82 -1.19 3.95 -6.48
N ASP A 83 0.00 3.94 -5.86
CA ASP A 83 0.67 5.12 -5.29
C ASP A 83 1.92 5.56 -6.08
N GLY A 84 2.01 5.15 -7.36
CA GLY A 84 3.04 5.60 -8.31
C GLY A 84 4.43 5.08 -8.02
N LEU A 85 5.41 5.66 -8.76
CA LEU A 85 6.79 5.16 -8.81
C LEU A 85 7.45 5.05 -7.43
N ARG A 86 7.25 6.04 -6.57
CA ARG A 86 7.91 6.16 -5.26
C ARG A 86 6.96 5.99 -4.05
N GLY A 87 5.72 5.59 -4.29
CA GLY A 87 4.72 5.44 -3.23
C GLY A 87 4.17 6.76 -2.69
N THR A 88 4.26 7.84 -3.48
CA THR A 88 3.91 9.21 -3.07
C THR A 88 2.88 9.88 -3.97
N ASP A 89 2.33 9.15 -4.94
CA ASP A 89 1.21 9.62 -5.74
C ASP A 89 -0.09 9.24 -5.05
N ASP A 90 -0.63 10.16 -4.26
CA ASP A 90 -1.81 9.92 -3.43
C ASP A 90 -2.86 11.03 -3.49
N CYS A 91 -4.04 10.70 -3.01
CA CYS A 91 -5.13 11.62 -2.72
C CYS A 91 -5.32 11.70 -1.20
N ILE A 92 -5.61 12.90 -0.70
CA ILE A 92 -6.07 13.09 0.67
C ILE A 92 -7.59 12.97 0.66
N VAL A 93 -8.10 11.97 1.39
CA VAL A 93 -9.53 11.67 1.49
C VAL A 93 -10.00 11.96 2.91
N PRO A 94 -11.00 12.83 3.12
CA PRO A 94 -11.58 13.05 4.44
C PRO A 94 -12.20 11.77 5.00
N VAL A 95 -12.05 11.54 6.31
CA VAL A 95 -12.67 10.40 7.01
C VAL A 95 -13.78 10.94 7.91
N GLU A 96 -14.97 11.05 7.38
CA GLU A 96 -16.12 11.53 8.15
C GLU A 96 -16.43 10.59 9.32
N GLY A 97 -16.51 11.17 10.52
CA GLY A 97 -16.72 10.42 11.76
C GLY A 97 -15.50 9.66 12.25
N GLY A 98 -14.34 9.79 11.60
CA GLY A 98 -13.09 9.16 12.04
C GLY A 98 -12.68 9.61 13.44
N VAL A 99 -12.32 8.66 14.29
CA VAL A 99 -11.86 8.90 15.67
C VAL A 99 -10.34 9.11 15.67
N TYR A 100 -9.62 8.25 15.00
CA TYR A 100 -8.15 8.22 14.94
C TYR A 100 -7.57 8.92 13.72
N CYS A 101 -8.30 8.92 12.59
CA CYS A 101 -7.88 9.56 11.35
C CYS A 101 -8.95 10.56 10.91
N LYS A 102 -8.56 11.81 10.71
CA LYS A 102 -9.45 12.83 10.10
C LYS A 102 -9.36 12.83 8.59
N GLU A 103 -8.26 12.32 8.08
CA GLU A 103 -7.97 12.17 6.65
C GLU A 103 -7.16 10.90 6.40
N ALA A 104 -7.24 10.37 5.20
CA ALA A 104 -6.51 9.20 4.75
C ALA A 104 -5.74 9.52 3.46
N TYR A 105 -4.50 9.04 3.36
CA TYR A 105 -3.63 9.20 2.19
C TYR A 105 -3.71 7.93 1.36
N ILE A 106 -4.51 7.95 0.30
CA ILE A 106 -4.83 6.78 -0.53
C ILE A 106 -4.16 6.89 -1.89
N GLY A 107 -3.60 5.79 -2.40
CA GLY A 107 -2.98 5.76 -3.71
C GLY A 107 -3.92 6.28 -4.81
N ARG A 108 -3.43 7.20 -5.64
CA ARG A 108 -4.24 7.94 -6.61
C ARG A 108 -4.99 7.01 -7.56
N ALA A 109 -4.31 6.04 -8.18
CA ALA A 109 -4.98 5.14 -9.14
C ALA A 109 -6.12 4.31 -8.51
N VAL A 110 -6.07 4.07 -7.18
CA VAL A 110 -7.17 3.44 -6.46
C VAL A 110 -8.38 4.36 -6.40
N MET A 111 -8.16 5.67 -6.17
CA MET A 111 -9.25 6.66 -6.05
C MET A 111 -9.80 7.10 -7.40
N ASP A 112 -8.99 7.05 -8.47
CA ASP A 112 -9.41 7.38 -9.84
C ASP A 112 -10.32 6.30 -10.46
N ALA A 113 -10.40 5.12 -9.86
CA ALA A 113 -11.31 4.06 -10.33
C ALA A 113 -12.76 4.35 -9.96
N ASP A 114 -13.69 4.09 -10.89
CA ASP A 114 -15.13 4.26 -10.70
C ASP A 114 -15.70 3.22 -9.74
N VAL A 115 -15.15 2.00 -9.78
CA VAL A 115 -15.61 0.83 -9.03
C VAL A 115 -14.42 0.17 -8.35
N PHE A 116 -14.64 -0.30 -7.12
CA PHE A 116 -13.60 -0.95 -6.34
C PHE A 116 -13.97 -2.38 -5.97
N ILE A 117 -13.10 -3.34 -6.29
CA ILE A 117 -13.24 -4.74 -5.89
C ILE A 117 -12.01 -5.13 -5.06
N SER A 118 -12.20 -5.67 -3.85
CA SER A 118 -11.09 -6.29 -3.12
C SER A 118 -11.11 -7.82 -3.31
N LEU A 119 -9.98 -8.37 -3.75
CA LEU A 119 -9.74 -9.81 -3.81
C LEU A 119 -8.72 -10.17 -2.75
N THR A 120 -9.15 -10.86 -1.71
CA THR A 120 -8.40 -10.99 -0.46
C THR A 120 -8.10 -12.44 -0.13
N HIS A 121 -6.84 -12.75 0.17
CA HIS A 121 -6.46 -13.95 0.90
C HIS A 121 -6.72 -13.72 2.39
N PHE A 122 -7.68 -14.42 2.96
CA PHE A 122 -7.97 -14.36 4.39
C PHE A 122 -7.02 -15.28 5.15
N LYS A 123 -6.30 -14.75 6.12
CA LYS A 123 -5.29 -15.49 6.89
C LYS A 123 -5.10 -14.89 8.29
N GLY A 124 -4.45 -15.64 9.19
CA GLY A 124 -4.01 -15.11 10.48
C GLY A 124 -3.02 -13.96 10.33
N HIS A 125 -2.98 -13.06 11.32
CA HIS A 125 -2.06 -11.93 11.35
C HIS A 125 -1.70 -11.55 12.79
N GLU A 126 -0.41 -11.39 13.06
CA GLU A 126 0.15 -11.17 14.41
C GLU A 126 -0.37 -9.88 15.10
N SER A 127 -0.52 -8.79 14.35
CA SER A 127 -0.90 -7.47 14.92
C SER A 127 -2.40 -7.20 14.86
N THR A 128 -3.17 -7.86 13.98
CA THR A 128 -4.60 -7.58 13.79
C THR A 128 -5.49 -8.80 13.99
N GLY A 129 -4.95 -9.88 14.56
CA GLY A 129 -5.61 -11.17 14.73
C GLY A 129 -5.77 -11.92 13.40
N PHE A 130 -6.30 -11.25 12.37
CA PHE A 130 -6.41 -11.77 11.01
C PHE A 130 -6.18 -10.67 9.97
N GLY A 131 -5.77 -11.09 8.77
CA GLY A 131 -5.67 -10.25 7.57
C GLY A 131 -6.81 -10.60 6.62
N GLY A 132 -7.85 -9.78 6.60
CA GLY A 132 -9.01 -9.91 5.73
C GLY A 132 -9.19 -8.71 4.81
N ALA A 133 -10.42 -8.48 4.33
CA ALA A 133 -10.75 -7.39 3.42
C ALA A 133 -10.37 -6.02 3.99
N LEU A 134 -10.68 -5.74 5.26
CA LEU A 134 -10.33 -4.45 5.89
C LEU A 134 -8.83 -4.16 5.80
N LYS A 135 -7.98 -5.15 6.12
CA LYS A 135 -6.53 -4.96 6.03
C LYS A 135 -6.04 -4.83 4.59
N ASN A 136 -6.55 -5.64 3.68
CA ASN A 136 -6.22 -5.57 2.26
C ASN A 136 -6.59 -4.19 1.67
N ILE A 137 -7.69 -3.61 2.11
CA ILE A 137 -8.14 -2.29 1.65
C ILE A 137 -7.42 -1.18 2.41
N GLY A 138 -7.63 -1.07 3.72
CA GLY A 138 -7.18 0.08 4.50
C GLY A 138 -5.66 0.24 4.50
N MET A 139 -4.91 -0.83 4.86
CA MET A 139 -3.45 -0.79 4.79
C MET A 139 -2.96 -0.87 3.35
N GLY A 140 -3.56 -1.74 2.54
CA GLY A 140 -3.10 -2.03 1.19
C GLY A 140 -3.26 -0.85 0.21
N CYS A 141 -4.34 -0.08 0.28
CA CYS A 141 -4.57 1.08 -0.59
C CYS A 141 -3.94 2.38 -0.07
N GLY A 142 -3.49 2.41 1.19
CA GLY A 142 -2.73 3.53 1.71
C GLY A 142 -1.45 3.75 0.89
N SER A 143 -1.17 5.00 0.52
CA SER A 143 0.15 5.38 0.00
C SER A 143 1.24 5.12 1.05
N ARG A 144 2.49 5.37 0.72
CA ARG A 144 3.56 5.27 1.70
C ARG A 144 3.31 6.17 2.92
N ALA A 145 2.88 7.41 2.70
CA ALA A 145 2.46 8.32 3.77
C ALA A 145 1.26 7.77 4.54
N GLY A 146 0.28 7.18 3.86
CA GLY A 146 -0.88 6.56 4.47
C GLY A 146 -0.52 5.36 5.34
N LYS A 147 0.38 4.50 4.88
CA LYS A 147 0.89 3.38 5.69
C LYS A 147 1.63 3.87 6.93
N MET A 148 2.47 4.91 6.79
CA MET A 148 3.14 5.57 7.93
C MET A 148 2.14 6.12 8.94
N HIS A 149 1.11 6.82 8.48
CA HIS A 149 0.07 7.38 9.33
C HIS A 149 -0.72 6.32 10.10
N GLN A 150 -0.94 5.15 9.52
CA GLN A 150 -1.61 4.04 10.18
C GLN A 150 -0.72 3.38 11.25
N HIS A 151 0.55 3.12 10.96
CA HIS A 151 1.47 2.42 11.87
C HIS A 151 2.02 3.30 12.98
N SER A 152 2.33 4.54 12.69
CA SER A 152 2.89 5.50 13.64
C SER A 152 2.20 6.85 13.42
N GLN A 153 2.69 7.88 14.06
CA GLN A 153 2.19 9.23 13.77
C GLN A 153 2.79 9.81 12.47
N GLY A 154 3.25 8.94 11.55
CA GLY A 154 3.77 9.33 10.25
C GLY A 154 5.25 9.70 10.25
N LYS A 155 6.04 9.28 11.24
CA LYS A 155 7.48 9.60 11.34
C LYS A 155 8.33 8.34 11.24
N PRO A 156 9.26 8.25 10.27
CA PRO A 156 10.20 7.14 10.18
C PRO A 156 11.35 7.31 11.19
N VAL A 157 11.96 6.18 11.59
CA VAL A 157 13.13 6.14 12.47
C VAL A 157 14.32 5.52 11.76
N VAL A 158 15.54 5.83 12.24
CA VAL A 158 16.80 5.31 11.70
C VAL A 158 17.42 4.31 12.66
N ASN A 159 17.73 3.11 12.17
CA ASN A 159 18.62 2.19 12.83
C ASN A 159 20.08 2.59 12.49
N ALA A 160 20.77 3.16 13.48
CA ALA A 160 22.12 3.66 13.31
C ALA A 160 23.15 2.54 12.97
N ASP A 161 22.93 1.31 13.42
CA ASP A 161 23.83 0.18 13.16
C ASP A 161 23.83 -0.23 11.69
N LEU A 162 22.67 -0.15 11.04
CA LEU A 162 22.50 -0.45 9.63
C LEU A 162 22.88 0.74 8.72
N CYS A 163 22.85 1.98 9.25
CA CYS A 163 23.12 3.17 8.45
C CYS A 163 24.58 3.20 7.99
N ARG A 164 24.79 3.40 6.69
CA ARG A 164 26.12 3.51 6.04
C ARG A 164 26.49 4.94 5.66
N CYS A 165 25.75 5.94 6.12
CA CYS A 165 25.99 7.36 5.84
C CYS A 165 26.11 7.69 4.33
N CYS A 166 25.41 6.96 3.46
CA CYS A 166 25.47 7.13 2.01
C CYS A 166 24.72 8.38 1.52
N LYS A 167 23.96 9.05 2.39
CA LYS A 167 23.21 10.29 2.15
C LYS A 167 22.10 10.20 1.09
N HIS A 168 21.77 9.00 0.57
CA HIS A 168 20.74 8.83 -0.44
C HIS A 168 19.36 9.26 0.08
N CYS A 169 19.03 8.91 1.32
CA CYS A 169 17.77 9.32 1.97
C CYS A 169 17.61 10.85 2.05
N ALA A 170 18.68 11.60 2.29
CA ALA A 170 18.61 13.06 2.34
C ALA A 170 18.37 13.66 0.96
N LYS A 171 18.96 13.11 -0.11
CA LYS A 171 18.69 13.55 -1.49
C LYS A 171 17.24 13.38 -1.90
N GLU A 172 16.55 12.38 -1.34
CA GLU A 172 15.14 12.10 -1.58
C GLU A 172 14.21 12.86 -0.63
N CYS A 173 14.74 13.52 0.38
CA CYS A 173 13.93 14.22 1.38
C CYS A 173 13.53 15.60 0.89
N GLY A 174 12.29 15.73 0.39
CA GLY A 174 11.77 17.01 -0.10
C GLY A 174 11.49 18.08 0.98
N SER A 175 11.68 17.74 2.27
CA SER A 175 11.56 18.68 3.40
C SER A 175 12.88 18.92 4.13
N ASP A 176 14.00 18.41 3.62
CA ASP A 176 15.35 18.54 4.19
C ASP A 176 15.44 18.14 5.69
N ALA A 177 14.64 17.13 6.08
CA ALA A 177 14.51 16.69 7.47
C ALA A 177 15.61 15.72 7.92
N ILE A 178 16.61 15.37 7.08
CA ILE A 178 17.60 14.32 7.37
C ILE A 178 19.00 14.92 7.45
N PHE A 179 19.59 14.79 8.65
CA PHE A 179 20.91 15.31 9.02
C PHE A 179 21.90 14.19 9.28
N PHE A 180 23.20 14.51 9.38
CA PHE A 180 24.27 13.53 9.54
C PHE A 180 25.32 13.99 10.59
N ASP A 181 24.90 14.67 11.64
CA ASP A 181 25.79 15.29 12.62
C ASP A 181 26.65 14.26 13.39
N THR A 182 26.13 13.03 13.52
CA THR A 182 26.82 11.91 14.22
C THR A 182 27.51 10.93 13.27
N GLY A 183 27.61 11.26 11.97
CA GLY A 183 28.09 10.31 10.95
C GLY A 183 27.06 9.22 10.58
N LYS A 184 25.84 9.32 11.08
CA LYS A 184 24.68 8.51 10.75
C LYS A 184 23.51 9.42 10.37
N ALA A 185 22.53 8.90 9.64
CA ALA A 185 21.33 9.67 9.36
C ALA A 185 20.53 9.89 10.65
N VAL A 186 20.04 11.11 10.84
CA VAL A 186 19.11 11.50 11.91
C VAL A 186 17.93 12.21 11.26
N ILE A 187 16.71 11.80 11.58
CA ILE A 187 15.50 12.42 11.06
C ILE A 187 14.93 13.37 12.12
N HIS A 188 14.82 14.64 11.76
CA HIS A 188 14.22 15.65 12.62
C HIS A 188 12.71 15.62 12.46
N GLU A 189 12.01 15.18 13.49
CA GLU A 189 10.56 14.94 13.47
C GLU A 189 9.73 16.20 13.27
N ASP A 190 10.19 17.34 13.77
CA ASP A 190 9.55 18.65 13.61
C ASP A 190 9.54 19.14 12.15
N ILE A 191 10.55 18.76 11.37
CA ILE A 191 10.66 19.08 9.94
C ILE A 191 10.03 18.00 9.07
N CYS A 192 10.10 16.74 9.49
CA CYS A 192 9.65 15.57 8.72
C CYS A 192 8.14 15.64 8.42
N LYS A 193 7.77 15.44 7.15
CA LYS A 193 6.37 15.37 6.67
C LYS A 193 5.77 13.96 6.65
N GLY A 194 6.52 12.93 7.07
CA GLY A 194 6.01 11.56 7.12
C GLY A 194 5.78 10.89 5.76
N CYS A 195 6.29 11.42 4.65
CA CYS A 195 6.04 10.88 3.31
C CYS A 195 6.69 9.52 3.03
N GLY A 196 7.60 9.03 3.89
CA GLY A 196 8.26 7.72 3.79
C GLY A 196 9.21 7.52 2.61
N ARG A 197 9.52 8.54 1.78
CA ARG A 197 10.46 8.41 0.64
C ARG A 197 11.81 7.84 1.06
N CYS A 198 12.33 8.30 2.20
CA CYS A 198 13.63 7.88 2.72
C CYS A 198 13.69 6.37 3.04
N ILE A 199 12.56 5.75 3.40
CA ILE A 199 12.47 4.30 3.61
C ILE A 199 12.72 3.57 2.29
N GLY A 200 12.00 3.95 1.22
CA GLY A 200 12.18 3.35 -0.10
C GLY A 200 13.53 3.61 -0.75
N ALA A 201 14.19 4.74 -0.39
CA ALA A 201 15.50 5.11 -0.90
C ALA A 201 16.66 4.41 -0.18
N CYS A 202 16.43 3.82 0.99
CA CYS A 202 17.49 3.21 1.78
C CYS A 202 17.79 1.79 1.30
N SER A 203 18.93 1.61 0.59
CA SER A 203 19.38 0.29 0.14
C SER A 203 19.92 -0.60 1.27
N PHE A 204 20.05 -0.07 2.48
CA PHE A 204 20.55 -0.79 3.65
C PHE A 204 19.44 -1.08 4.67
N ASP A 205 18.20 -0.78 4.33
CA ASP A 205 17.03 -0.92 5.19
C ASP A 205 17.19 -0.30 6.60
N ALA A 206 18.07 0.71 6.68
CA ALA A 206 18.37 1.41 7.93
C ALA A 206 17.24 2.35 8.37
N ILE A 207 16.31 2.72 7.48
CA ILE A 207 15.19 3.60 7.80
C ILE A 207 13.91 2.78 7.74
N HIS A 208 13.18 2.78 8.81
CA HIS A 208 11.96 1.96 8.95
C HIS A 208 10.86 2.71 9.67
N ASN A 209 9.68 2.12 9.66
CA ASN A 209 8.52 2.58 10.38
C ASN A 209 8.59 2.09 11.84
N PRO A 210 8.51 2.96 12.86
CA PRO A 210 8.37 2.49 14.23
C PRO A 210 7.00 1.83 14.44
N ASN A 211 6.97 0.70 15.13
CA ASN A 211 5.73 0.05 15.54
C ASN A 211 5.31 0.57 16.93
N ASP A 212 4.94 1.83 16.99
CA ASP A 212 4.61 2.51 18.25
C ASP A 212 3.11 2.54 18.57
N ASN A 213 2.24 2.22 17.60
CA ASN A 213 0.81 2.12 17.85
C ASN A 213 0.45 0.76 18.46
N ALA A 214 -0.38 0.78 19.51
CA ALA A 214 -1.02 -0.45 19.98
C ALA A 214 -1.80 -1.11 18.84
N ASN A 215 -1.81 -2.44 18.81
CA ASN A 215 -2.47 -3.22 17.75
C ASN A 215 -3.95 -2.86 17.57
N GLU A 216 -4.63 -2.49 18.64
CA GLU A 216 -6.02 -2.05 18.64
C GLU A 216 -6.19 -0.74 17.86
N ILE A 217 -5.33 0.26 18.12
CA ILE A 217 -5.35 1.56 17.41
C ILE A 217 -5.03 1.35 15.94
N LEU A 218 -4.07 0.49 15.62
CA LEU A 218 -3.75 0.13 14.24
C LEU A 218 -4.96 -0.47 13.54
N GLY A 219 -5.68 -1.40 14.19
CA GLY A 219 -6.91 -2.00 13.67
C GLY A 219 -7.99 -0.96 13.37
N CYS A 220 -8.20 -0.02 14.30
CA CYS A 220 -9.15 1.09 14.12
C CYS A 220 -8.76 2.00 12.94
N LYS A 221 -7.50 2.40 12.84
CA LYS A 221 -7.00 3.21 11.72
C LYS A 221 -7.17 2.49 10.37
N ILE A 222 -6.90 1.18 10.32
CA ILE A 222 -7.13 0.38 9.12
C ILE A 222 -8.61 0.38 8.71
N ALA A 223 -9.53 0.28 9.66
CA ALA A 223 -10.97 0.34 9.40
C ALA A 223 -11.38 1.73 8.85
N GLU A 224 -10.88 2.81 9.45
CA GLU A 224 -11.14 4.18 9.01
C GLU A 224 -10.55 4.45 7.60
N TYR A 225 -9.36 3.95 7.30
CA TYR A 225 -8.78 3.99 5.96
C TYR A 225 -9.60 3.17 4.95
N THR A 226 -10.13 2.01 5.37
CA THR A 226 -11.04 1.23 4.52
C THR A 226 -12.28 2.03 4.16
N LYS A 227 -12.89 2.70 5.15
CA LYS A 227 -14.04 3.60 4.93
C LYS A 227 -13.68 4.65 3.88
N ALA A 228 -12.54 5.34 4.01
CA ALA A 228 -12.10 6.34 3.04
C ALA A 228 -11.97 5.80 1.61
N VAL A 229 -11.56 4.54 1.45
CA VAL A 229 -11.43 3.91 0.12
C VAL A 229 -12.78 3.59 -0.49
N VAL A 230 -13.77 3.14 0.29
CA VAL A 230 -15.01 2.57 -0.26
C VAL A 230 -16.21 3.52 -0.21
N ASP A 231 -16.20 4.52 0.67
CA ASP A 231 -17.34 5.45 0.80
C ASP A 231 -17.63 6.17 -0.52
N GLY A 232 -18.93 6.29 -0.82
CA GLY A 232 -19.42 7.08 -1.95
C GLY A 232 -19.25 6.45 -3.33
N ARG A 233 -18.70 5.23 -3.44
CA ARG A 233 -18.57 4.52 -4.74
C ARG A 233 -19.02 3.07 -4.67
N PRO A 234 -19.42 2.46 -5.81
CA PRO A 234 -19.73 1.04 -5.87
C PRO A 234 -18.51 0.19 -5.52
N HIS A 235 -18.70 -0.81 -4.65
CA HIS A 235 -17.61 -1.71 -4.25
C HIS A 235 -18.13 -3.12 -3.96
N PHE A 236 -17.23 -4.11 -4.06
CA PHE A 236 -17.50 -5.52 -3.75
C PHE A 236 -16.28 -6.19 -3.14
N HIS A 237 -16.49 -7.14 -2.21
CA HIS A 237 -15.38 -7.77 -1.48
C HIS A 237 -15.46 -9.28 -1.58
N ILE A 238 -14.38 -9.89 -2.08
CA ILE A 238 -14.19 -11.33 -2.19
C ILE A 238 -13.05 -11.73 -1.25
N SER A 239 -13.32 -12.63 -0.31
CA SER A 239 -12.31 -13.19 0.58
C SER A 239 -12.24 -14.70 0.39
N LEU A 240 -11.04 -15.21 0.14
CA LEU A 240 -10.77 -16.64 -0.02
C LEU A 240 -9.92 -17.14 1.14
N ILE A 241 -10.31 -18.28 1.69
CA ILE A 241 -9.58 -19.04 2.70
C ILE A 241 -8.99 -20.24 1.98
N LEU A 242 -7.67 -20.34 1.93
CA LEU A 242 -6.94 -21.39 1.21
C LEU A 242 -5.99 -22.10 2.16
#